data_24a5777d52be6a7230b2b3cdcce620c6
#
_entry.id   24a5777d52be6a7230b2b3cdcce620c6
#
_cell.length_a   1.000
_cell.length_b   1.000
_cell.length_c   1.000
_cell.angle_alpha   90.00
_cell.angle_beta   90.00
_cell.angle_gamma   90.00
#
_symmetry.space_group_name_H-M   'P 1'
#
loop_
_entity.id
_entity.type
_entity.pdbx_description
1 polymer ?
#
loop_
_entity_poly.entity_id
_entity_poly.type
_entity_poly.pdbx_seq_one_letter_code
_entity_poly.pdbx_strand_id
1 'polypeptide(L)'
;MEVRADLNLTAHLSRTEFNWQPSPLPGVERVLLDRVGGEVAVATSIVRYAPGARFDAHEHSLGEEFIVLEGVFSDQHGDYATGTYVRNPPGTRHAPHSDDGCVIFVKLRQFDDADLTPVAANIDFAGPASEPVALYQYGEEQVSSVCVKAGERFAFDANFHVRELLVLAGELDWQQETTRRLGPWSWIRMAPGNPLRVNAVTDCVLFSKTRPIYRAYPRCDH
;
A
#
# COMPACT_ATOMS: atom_id res chain seq x y z
N MET A 1 -19.29 -2.77 -4.76
CA MET A 1 -18.86 -3.50 -3.54
C MET A 1 -18.09 -2.55 -2.66
N GLU A 2 -18.37 -2.53 -1.37
CA GLU A 2 -17.67 -1.69 -0.40
C GLU A 2 -16.98 -2.58 0.65
N VAL A 3 -15.70 -2.31 0.89
CA VAL A 3 -14.88 -2.99 1.90
C VAL A 3 -14.13 -1.93 2.68
N ARG A 4 -14.37 -1.82 3.98
CA ARG A 4 -13.76 -0.78 4.86
C ARG A 4 -13.78 0.61 4.23
N ALA A 5 -14.90 0.97 3.59
CA ALA A 5 -15.02 2.14 2.73
C ALA A 5 -15.06 3.48 3.49
N ASP A 6 -15.55 3.46 4.74
CA ASP A 6 -15.65 4.69 5.55
C ASP A 6 -14.26 5.10 6.08
N LEU A 7 -13.74 6.20 5.56
CA LEU A 7 -12.44 6.76 5.94
C LEU A 7 -12.45 7.44 7.32
N ASN A 8 -13.63 7.71 7.88
CA ASN A 8 -13.76 8.24 9.25
C ASN A 8 -13.63 7.11 10.30
N LEU A 9 -13.52 5.87 9.86
CA LEU A 9 -13.29 4.72 10.73
C LEU A 9 -11.87 4.19 10.54
N THR A 10 -11.19 3.95 11.67
CA THR A 10 -9.92 3.23 11.66
C THR A 10 -10.16 1.79 11.22
N ALA A 11 -9.34 1.30 10.30
CA ALA A 11 -9.39 -0.05 9.78
C ALA A 11 -8.01 -0.71 9.85
N HIS A 12 -7.99 -2.03 9.99
CA HIS A 12 -6.76 -2.81 9.94
C HIS A 12 -7.02 -4.22 9.44
N LEU A 13 -5.96 -4.87 9.00
CA LEU A 13 -5.95 -6.29 8.67
C LEU A 13 -4.54 -6.84 8.89
N SER A 14 -4.40 -7.87 9.73
CA SER A 14 -3.14 -8.59 9.88
C SER A 14 -3.01 -9.69 8.82
N ARG A 15 -1.78 -10.10 8.50
CA ARG A 15 -1.53 -11.17 7.52
C ARG A 15 -2.25 -12.48 7.86
N THR A 16 -2.42 -12.77 9.13
CA THR A 16 -3.13 -13.99 9.60
C THR A 16 -4.63 -13.96 9.34
N GLU A 17 -5.19 -12.78 9.06
CA GLU A 17 -6.61 -12.57 8.75
C GLU A 17 -6.87 -12.47 7.24
N PHE A 18 -5.86 -12.69 6.39
CA PHE A 18 -5.99 -12.59 4.94
C PHE A 18 -6.95 -13.64 4.39
N ASN A 19 -7.96 -13.14 3.69
CA ASN A 19 -8.89 -13.95 2.92
C ASN A 19 -8.61 -13.73 1.42
N TRP A 20 -7.81 -14.63 0.84
CA TRP A 20 -7.46 -14.60 -0.56
C TRP A 20 -8.67 -14.94 -1.43
N GLN A 21 -8.98 -14.07 -2.36
CA GLN A 21 -10.10 -14.20 -3.29
C GLN A 21 -9.54 -14.20 -4.72
N PRO A 22 -10.07 -15.05 -5.63
CA PRO A 22 -9.67 -15.00 -7.01
C PRO A 22 -9.95 -13.62 -7.62
N SER A 23 -9.02 -13.13 -8.43
CA SER A 23 -9.23 -12.02 -9.33
C SER A 23 -10.04 -12.50 -10.55
N PRO A 24 -10.68 -11.62 -11.32
CA PRO A 24 -11.25 -11.98 -12.62
C PRO A 24 -10.25 -12.64 -13.58
N LEU A 25 -8.95 -12.37 -13.39
CA LEU A 25 -7.90 -12.95 -14.23
C LEU A 25 -7.34 -14.23 -13.62
N PRO A 26 -7.18 -15.30 -14.43
CA PRO A 26 -6.59 -16.56 -13.98
C PRO A 26 -5.18 -16.37 -13.41
N GLY A 27 -4.87 -17.12 -12.36
CA GLY A 27 -3.55 -17.10 -11.73
C GLY A 27 -3.29 -15.87 -10.85
N VAL A 28 -4.31 -15.05 -10.59
CA VAL A 28 -4.20 -13.88 -9.71
C VAL A 28 -5.22 -13.95 -8.59
N GLU A 29 -4.76 -13.74 -7.37
CA GLU A 29 -5.60 -13.66 -6.17
C GLU A 29 -5.35 -12.34 -5.45
N ARG A 30 -6.34 -11.89 -4.69
CA ARG A 30 -6.27 -10.62 -3.96
C ARG A 30 -6.87 -10.70 -2.57
N VAL A 31 -6.32 -9.94 -1.65
CA VAL A 31 -6.89 -9.59 -0.35
C VAL A 31 -7.32 -8.14 -0.42
N LEU A 32 -8.59 -7.85 -0.22
CA LEU A 32 -9.12 -6.49 -0.24
C LEU A 32 -8.87 -5.83 1.11
N LEU A 33 -8.04 -4.79 1.14
CA LEU A 33 -7.78 -3.97 2.33
C LEU A 33 -8.82 -2.87 2.47
N ASP A 34 -9.04 -2.08 1.42
CA ASP A 34 -10.21 -1.21 1.28
C ASP A 34 -10.69 -1.17 -0.18
N ARG A 35 -11.95 -0.82 -0.38
CA ARG A 35 -12.53 -0.74 -1.71
C ARG A 35 -13.84 0.04 -1.75
N VAL A 36 -13.96 0.90 -2.78
CA VAL A 36 -15.21 1.54 -3.18
C VAL A 36 -15.39 1.35 -4.69
N GLY A 37 -16.48 0.74 -5.09
CA GLY A 37 -16.81 0.51 -6.50
C GLY A 37 -17.01 -0.96 -6.86
N GLY A 38 -17.34 -1.21 -8.12
CA GLY A 38 -17.55 -2.51 -8.75
C GLY A 38 -16.26 -3.08 -9.35
N GLU A 39 -16.28 -3.36 -10.65
CA GLU A 39 -15.08 -3.78 -11.40
C GLU A 39 -14.07 -2.63 -11.48
N VAL A 40 -14.56 -1.44 -11.77
CA VAL A 40 -13.80 -0.21 -11.69
C VAL A 40 -13.94 0.34 -10.26
N ALA A 41 -12.84 0.35 -9.51
CA ALA A 41 -12.88 0.70 -8.09
C ALA A 41 -11.67 1.50 -7.65
N VAL A 42 -11.90 2.40 -6.70
CA VAL A 42 -10.84 2.92 -5.83
C VAL A 42 -10.54 1.80 -4.83
N ALA A 43 -9.31 1.31 -4.79
CA ALA A 43 -8.99 0.13 -3.99
C ALA A 43 -7.55 0.13 -3.48
N THR A 44 -7.37 -0.47 -2.31
CA THR A 44 -6.09 -0.90 -1.76
C THR A 44 -6.14 -2.41 -1.54
N SER A 45 -5.15 -3.15 -2.04
CA SER A 45 -5.14 -4.61 -1.99
C SER A 45 -3.73 -5.17 -1.83
N ILE A 46 -3.64 -6.38 -1.28
CA ILE A 46 -2.49 -7.26 -1.50
C ILE A 46 -2.86 -8.20 -2.64
N VAL A 47 -2.01 -8.29 -3.67
CA VAL A 47 -2.27 -9.10 -4.86
C VAL A 47 -1.16 -10.10 -5.06
N ARG A 48 -1.50 -11.36 -5.29
CA ARG A 48 -0.57 -12.45 -5.56
C ARG A 48 -0.73 -12.93 -6.99
N TYR A 49 0.36 -12.97 -7.71
CA TYR A 49 0.50 -13.54 -9.04
C TYR A 49 1.10 -14.93 -8.92
N ALA A 50 0.44 -15.92 -9.50
CA ALA A 50 1.04 -17.23 -9.68
C ALA A 50 2.19 -17.18 -10.72
N PRO A 51 3.14 -18.11 -10.69
CA PRO A 51 4.13 -18.22 -11.75
C PRO A 51 3.52 -18.26 -13.15
N GLY A 52 4.02 -17.42 -14.06
CA GLY A 52 3.52 -17.28 -15.42
C GLY A 52 2.25 -16.46 -15.60
N ALA A 53 1.67 -15.90 -14.52
CA ALA A 53 0.49 -15.06 -14.61
C ALA A 53 0.77 -13.77 -15.38
N ARG A 54 -0.16 -13.39 -16.27
CA ARG A 54 -0.04 -12.23 -17.18
C ARG A 54 -1.36 -11.49 -17.27
N PHE A 55 -1.28 -10.18 -17.37
CA PHE A 55 -2.40 -9.30 -17.68
C PHE A 55 -2.25 -8.75 -19.10
N ASP A 56 -3.38 -8.54 -19.77
CA ASP A 56 -3.40 -7.76 -20.99
C ASP A 56 -3.01 -6.30 -20.73
N ALA A 57 -2.50 -5.66 -21.77
CA ALA A 57 -2.15 -4.24 -21.68
C ALA A 57 -3.38 -3.39 -21.30
N HIS A 58 -3.29 -2.64 -20.22
CA HIS A 58 -4.37 -1.80 -19.72
C HIS A 58 -3.86 -0.43 -19.30
N GLU A 59 -4.80 0.51 -19.18
CA GLU A 59 -4.54 1.90 -18.81
C GLU A 59 -5.00 2.20 -17.39
N HIS A 60 -4.22 3.00 -16.67
CA HIS A 60 -4.54 3.47 -15.33
C HIS A 60 -5.23 4.85 -15.41
N SER A 61 -6.55 4.88 -15.57
CA SER A 61 -7.30 6.14 -15.75
C SER A 61 -7.14 7.13 -14.60
N LEU A 62 -6.96 6.66 -13.36
CA LEU A 62 -6.73 7.49 -12.16
C LEU A 62 -5.49 7.02 -11.37
N GLY A 63 -4.50 6.50 -12.10
CA GLY A 63 -3.21 6.09 -11.56
C GLY A 63 -3.23 4.77 -10.79
N GLU A 64 -2.04 4.24 -10.63
CA GLU A 64 -1.71 3.06 -9.83
C GLU A 64 -0.43 3.32 -9.06
N GLU A 65 -0.35 2.88 -7.82
CA GLU A 65 0.93 2.76 -7.11
C GLU A 65 1.04 1.38 -6.49
N PHE A 66 2.25 0.81 -6.47
CA PHE A 66 2.49 -0.49 -5.85
C PHE A 66 3.86 -0.60 -5.17
N ILE A 67 3.95 -1.58 -4.28
CA ILE A 67 5.21 -2.05 -3.69
C ILE A 67 5.29 -3.54 -3.95
N VAL A 68 6.43 -4.02 -4.46
CA VAL A 68 6.70 -5.45 -4.57
C VAL A 68 7.10 -5.98 -3.18
N LEU A 69 6.26 -6.84 -2.62
CA LEU A 69 6.46 -7.42 -1.28
C LEU A 69 7.27 -8.71 -1.34
N GLU A 70 7.12 -9.48 -2.42
CA GLU A 70 7.82 -10.75 -2.64
C GLU A 70 7.93 -11.04 -4.14
N GLY A 71 9.05 -11.63 -4.57
CA GLY A 71 9.28 -12.02 -5.96
C GLY A 71 9.64 -10.87 -6.88
N VAL A 72 9.27 -11.02 -8.16
CA VAL A 72 9.51 -10.04 -9.22
C VAL A 72 8.23 -9.78 -9.99
N PHE A 73 7.80 -8.53 -10.00
CA PHE A 73 6.73 -8.01 -10.86
C PHE A 73 7.37 -7.39 -12.09
N SER A 74 6.87 -7.67 -13.27
CA SER A 74 7.47 -7.22 -14.54
C SER A 74 6.42 -6.62 -15.46
N ASP A 75 6.86 -5.71 -16.32
CA ASP A 75 6.09 -5.19 -17.44
C ASP A 75 7.03 -4.84 -18.62
N GLN A 76 6.52 -4.17 -19.66
CA GLN A 76 7.33 -3.77 -20.82
C GLN A 76 8.40 -2.69 -20.49
N HIS A 77 8.37 -2.10 -19.30
CA HIS A 77 9.34 -1.07 -18.85
C HIS A 77 10.48 -1.69 -18.04
N GLY A 78 10.31 -2.89 -17.50
CA GLY A 78 11.37 -3.59 -16.76
C GLY A 78 10.85 -4.56 -15.69
N ASP A 79 11.79 -5.00 -14.89
CA ASP A 79 11.58 -5.92 -13.77
C ASP A 79 11.69 -5.16 -12.45
N TYR A 80 10.71 -5.37 -11.58
CA TYR A 80 10.60 -4.75 -10.27
C TYR A 80 10.73 -5.83 -9.20
N ALA A 81 11.88 -5.90 -8.56
CA ALA A 81 12.14 -6.87 -7.48
C ALA A 81 11.50 -6.43 -6.16
N THR A 82 11.47 -7.35 -5.19
CA THR A 82 11.05 -7.06 -3.80
C THR A 82 11.70 -5.78 -3.27
N GLY A 83 10.89 -4.90 -2.68
CA GLY A 83 11.31 -3.58 -2.18
C GLY A 83 11.08 -2.45 -3.18
N THR A 84 10.81 -2.74 -4.46
CA THR A 84 10.55 -1.67 -5.42
C THR A 84 9.18 -1.03 -5.16
N TYR A 85 9.15 0.29 -5.00
CA TYR A 85 7.99 1.15 -4.97
C TYR A 85 7.84 1.87 -6.31
N VAL A 86 6.67 1.80 -6.91
CA VAL A 86 6.37 2.41 -8.22
C VAL A 86 5.09 3.23 -8.14
N ARG A 87 5.10 4.39 -8.82
CA ARG A 87 3.91 5.20 -9.10
C ARG A 87 3.74 5.34 -10.61
N ASN A 88 2.59 4.92 -11.07
CA ASN A 88 2.13 5.01 -12.46
C ASN A 88 1.00 6.05 -12.52
N PRO A 89 1.28 7.30 -12.92
CA PRO A 89 0.28 8.37 -12.97
C PRO A 89 -0.92 8.07 -13.87
N PRO A 90 -2.01 8.87 -13.78
CA PRO A 90 -3.13 8.77 -14.70
C PRO A 90 -2.71 8.78 -16.17
N GLY A 91 -3.31 7.90 -16.99
CA GLY A 91 -3.02 7.76 -18.41
C GLY A 91 -1.83 6.86 -18.75
N THR A 92 -1.07 6.37 -17.77
CA THR A 92 -0.02 5.37 -18.00
C THR A 92 -0.61 4.02 -18.38
N ARG A 93 0.16 3.22 -19.13
CA ARG A 93 -0.25 1.87 -19.58
C ARG A 93 0.86 0.87 -19.36
N HIS A 94 0.50 -0.34 -18.97
CA HIS A 94 1.42 -1.47 -18.93
C HIS A 94 0.73 -2.81 -19.18
N ALA A 95 1.53 -3.85 -19.40
CA ALA A 95 1.13 -5.25 -19.51
C ALA A 95 1.86 -6.06 -18.43
N PRO A 96 1.34 -6.10 -17.20
CA PRO A 96 2.05 -6.71 -16.09
C PRO A 96 2.06 -8.23 -16.15
N HIS A 97 3.16 -8.81 -15.67
CA HIS A 97 3.34 -10.24 -15.54
C HIS A 97 4.31 -10.59 -14.40
N SER A 98 4.36 -11.86 -14.06
CA SER A 98 5.39 -12.41 -13.19
C SER A 98 5.72 -13.83 -13.63
N ASP A 99 6.96 -14.06 -14.01
CA ASP A 99 7.38 -15.37 -14.51
C ASP A 99 7.51 -16.39 -13.36
N ASP A 100 8.07 -15.98 -12.22
CA ASP A 100 8.26 -16.85 -11.05
C ASP A 100 7.19 -16.65 -9.96
N GLY A 101 6.25 -15.74 -10.19
CA GLY A 101 5.27 -15.31 -9.21
C GLY A 101 5.74 -14.14 -8.35
N CYS A 102 4.79 -13.33 -7.88
CA CYS A 102 5.08 -12.23 -6.98
C CYS A 102 3.89 -11.88 -6.08
N VAL A 103 4.16 -11.09 -5.06
CA VAL A 103 3.14 -10.45 -4.23
C VAL A 103 3.39 -8.96 -4.21
N ILE A 104 2.34 -8.17 -4.47
CA ILE A 104 2.41 -6.72 -4.43
C ILE A 104 1.35 -6.15 -3.47
N PHE A 105 1.67 -5.04 -2.82
CA PHE A 105 0.69 -4.12 -2.25
C PHE A 105 0.37 -3.09 -3.32
N VAL A 106 -0.90 -2.90 -3.66
CA VAL A 106 -1.30 -2.03 -4.77
C VAL A 106 -2.46 -1.12 -4.37
N LYS A 107 -2.41 0.12 -4.86
CA LYS A 107 -3.45 1.14 -4.71
C LYS A 107 -3.87 1.62 -6.09
N LEU A 108 -5.16 1.51 -6.37
CA LEU A 108 -5.74 1.80 -7.67
C LEU A 108 -6.64 3.04 -7.59
N ARG A 109 -6.51 3.94 -8.58
CA ARG A 109 -7.41 5.08 -8.78
C ARG A 109 -7.42 6.07 -7.62
N GLN A 110 -6.26 6.34 -7.03
CA GLN A 110 -6.11 7.19 -5.83
C GLN A 110 -5.20 8.40 -6.07
N PHE A 111 -4.92 8.73 -7.32
CA PHE A 111 -4.14 9.91 -7.69
C PHE A 111 -5.03 11.13 -7.85
N ASP A 112 -4.43 12.30 -7.71
CA ASP A 112 -4.98 13.54 -8.25
C ASP A 112 -4.76 13.54 -9.76
N ASP A 113 -5.73 14.01 -10.55
CA ASP A 113 -5.64 14.04 -12.02
C ASP A 113 -4.46 14.88 -12.53
N ALA A 114 -4.02 15.86 -11.74
CA ALA A 114 -2.89 16.71 -12.05
C ALA A 114 -1.53 16.15 -11.55
N ASP A 115 -1.55 15.04 -10.80
CA ASP A 115 -0.33 14.37 -10.35
C ASP A 115 0.18 13.40 -11.43
N LEU A 116 0.99 13.94 -12.34
CA LEU A 116 1.52 13.21 -13.50
C LEU A 116 2.99 12.78 -13.34
N THR A 117 3.51 12.78 -12.11
CA THR A 117 4.90 12.43 -11.85
C THR A 117 5.08 10.94 -11.62
N PRO A 118 5.75 10.20 -12.53
CA PRO A 118 6.10 8.80 -12.29
C PRO A 118 7.25 8.71 -11.27
N VAL A 119 7.22 7.64 -10.48
CA VAL A 119 8.27 7.33 -9.50
C VAL A 119 8.63 5.87 -9.58
N ALA A 120 9.93 5.56 -9.50
CA ALA A 120 10.43 4.24 -9.16
C ALA A 120 11.53 4.43 -8.09
N ALA A 121 11.35 3.83 -6.93
CA ALA A 121 12.28 3.92 -5.82
C ALA A 121 12.44 2.54 -5.16
N ASN A 122 13.56 2.31 -4.48
CA ASN A 122 13.78 1.07 -3.75
C ASN A 122 13.68 1.31 -2.24
N ILE A 123 12.95 0.43 -1.54
CA ILE A 123 12.87 0.38 -0.09
C ILE A 123 13.69 -0.83 0.36
N ASP A 124 14.72 -0.60 1.14
CA ASP A 124 15.51 -1.69 1.72
C ASP A 124 14.76 -2.29 2.92
N PHE A 125 14.25 -3.51 2.77
CA PHE A 125 13.55 -4.22 3.85
C PHE A 125 14.49 -4.75 4.96
N ALA A 126 15.79 -4.73 4.72
CA ALA A 126 16.83 -5.10 5.68
C ALA A 126 17.60 -3.89 6.21
N GLY A 127 17.24 -2.69 5.74
CA GLY A 127 17.96 -1.46 5.98
C GLY A 127 18.08 -1.10 7.47
N PRO A 128 19.21 -0.45 7.85
CA PRO A 128 19.35 0.07 9.20
C PRO A 128 18.33 1.16 9.47
N ALA A 129 17.84 1.24 10.70
CA ALA A 129 17.01 2.36 11.11
C ALA A 129 17.77 3.67 10.93
N SER A 130 17.11 4.56 10.22
CA SER A 130 17.56 5.94 9.99
C SER A 130 16.34 6.85 10.00
N GLU A 131 16.53 8.12 9.79
CA GLU A 131 15.44 9.06 9.54
C GLU A 131 14.49 8.53 8.45
N PRO A 132 13.19 8.89 8.51
CA PRO A 132 12.24 8.53 7.47
C PRO A 132 12.74 8.93 6.09
N VAL A 133 12.70 7.99 5.13
CA VAL A 133 13.07 8.25 3.74
C VAL A 133 11.83 8.66 2.96
N ALA A 134 11.80 9.90 2.47
CA ALA A 134 10.74 10.36 1.60
C ALA A 134 10.81 9.62 0.25
N LEU A 135 9.72 8.95 -0.12
CA LEU A 135 9.58 8.27 -1.41
C LEU A 135 8.89 9.18 -2.42
N TYR A 136 7.90 9.95 -1.97
CA TYR A 136 7.14 10.87 -2.81
C TYR A 136 6.39 11.92 -1.99
N GLN A 137 6.15 13.08 -2.62
CA GLN A 137 5.27 14.12 -2.08
C GLN A 137 4.54 14.83 -3.22
N TYR A 138 3.23 15.05 -3.04
CA TYR A 138 2.41 15.88 -3.91
C TYR A 138 1.38 16.65 -3.09
N GLY A 139 1.51 17.97 -3.04
CA GLY A 139 0.71 18.81 -2.14
C GLY A 139 0.86 18.35 -0.69
N GLU A 140 -0.26 17.95 -0.07
CA GLU A 140 -0.28 17.43 1.31
C GLU A 140 -0.16 15.90 1.38
N GLU A 141 -0.18 15.20 0.25
CA GLU A 141 0.13 13.76 0.21
C GLU A 141 1.62 13.55 0.45
N GLN A 142 1.94 12.64 1.37
CA GLN A 142 3.30 12.24 1.68
C GLN A 142 3.41 10.73 1.72
N VAL A 143 4.44 10.20 1.07
CA VAL A 143 4.78 8.78 1.05
C VAL A 143 6.21 8.61 1.53
N SER A 144 6.44 7.74 2.50
CA SER A 144 7.76 7.50 3.07
C SER A 144 7.94 6.04 3.48
N SER A 145 9.18 5.58 3.56
CA SER A 145 9.58 4.43 4.36
C SER A 145 10.13 4.89 5.70
N VAL A 146 9.81 4.13 6.74
CA VAL A 146 10.23 4.44 8.12
C VAL A 146 10.84 3.18 8.72
N CYS A 147 12.05 3.32 9.24
CA CYS A 147 12.70 2.24 9.98
C CYS A 147 12.63 2.54 11.48
N VAL A 148 12.21 1.54 12.26
CA VAL A 148 12.06 1.65 13.72
C VAL A 148 12.84 0.51 14.37
N LYS A 149 13.75 0.82 15.29
CA LYS A 149 14.56 -0.18 15.98
C LYS A 149 13.76 -0.96 17.02
N ALA A 150 14.16 -2.21 17.23
CA ALA A 150 13.63 -3.03 18.32
C ALA A 150 13.63 -2.28 19.64
N GLY A 151 12.50 -2.26 20.36
CA GLY A 151 12.30 -1.55 21.60
C GLY A 151 11.97 -0.07 21.47
N GLU A 152 12.08 0.53 20.29
CA GLU A 152 11.70 1.92 20.06
C GLU A 152 10.19 2.08 19.87
N ARG A 153 9.73 3.28 20.24
CA ARG A 153 8.36 3.73 20.01
C ARG A 153 8.32 4.65 18.81
N PHE A 154 7.33 4.44 17.99
CA PHE A 154 7.07 5.31 16.88
C PHE A 154 5.62 5.81 16.96
N ALA A 155 5.44 7.10 16.77
CA ALA A 155 4.12 7.72 16.86
C ALA A 155 3.93 8.74 15.74
N PHE A 156 2.71 8.78 15.23
CA PHE A 156 2.21 9.91 14.48
C PHE A 156 1.13 10.59 15.31
N ASP A 157 1.24 11.89 15.44
CA ASP A 157 0.20 12.68 16.08
C ASP A 157 -1.08 12.72 15.24
N ALA A 158 -2.18 12.96 15.93
CA ALA A 158 -3.46 13.16 15.27
C ALA A 158 -3.40 14.36 14.31
N ASN A 159 -3.90 14.18 13.10
CA ASN A 159 -4.05 15.24 12.12
C ASN A 159 -5.34 15.03 11.30
N PHE A 160 -5.65 15.94 10.40
CA PHE A 160 -6.86 15.90 9.57
C PHE A 160 -6.74 15.00 8.33
N HIS A 161 -5.67 14.20 8.23
CA HIS A 161 -5.39 13.33 7.10
C HIS A 161 -5.71 11.88 7.43
N VAL A 162 -6.06 11.13 6.40
CA VAL A 162 -6.03 9.67 6.44
C VAL A 162 -4.57 9.23 6.42
N ARG A 163 -4.20 8.35 7.31
CA ARG A 163 -2.86 7.76 7.37
C ARG A 163 -2.92 6.26 7.20
N GLU A 164 -2.10 5.75 6.31
CA GLU A 164 -1.90 4.32 6.12
C GLU A 164 -0.50 3.90 6.55
N LEU A 165 -0.43 2.71 7.12
CA LEU A 165 0.80 2.03 7.47
C LEU A 165 0.74 0.59 6.96
N LEU A 166 1.82 0.14 6.32
CA LEU A 166 2.03 -1.26 5.97
C LEU A 166 3.34 -1.71 6.59
N VAL A 167 3.32 -2.83 7.30
CA VAL A 167 4.54 -3.45 7.83
C VAL A 167 5.22 -4.19 6.67
N LEU A 168 6.39 -3.74 6.26
CA LEU A 168 7.19 -4.38 5.20
C LEU A 168 8.07 -5.47 5.77
N ALA A 169 8.69 -5.22 6.92
CA ALA A 169 9.54 -6.18 7.66
C ALA A 169 9.44 -5.96 9.16
N GLY A 170 9.74 -6.98 9.93
CA GLY A 170 9.73 -6.94 11.40
C GLY A 170 8.34 -7.12 12.00
N GLU A 171 8.28 -6.98 13.33
CA GLU A 171 7.06 -7.08 14.15
C GLU A 171 6.90 -5.86 15.05
N LEU A 172 5.69 -5.37 15.20
CA LEU A 172 5.36 -4.27 16.07
C LEU A 172 4.09 -4.54 16.90
N ASP A 173 4.00 -3.89 18.03
CA ASP A 173 2.80 -3.81 18.85
C ASP A 173 2.09 -2.50 18.58
N TRP A 174 0.88 -2.58 18.02
CA TRP A 174 0.01 -1.43 17.82
C TRP A 174 -0.83 -1.18 19.07
N GLN A 175 -0.70 0.02 19.62
CA GLN A 175 -1.36 0.43 20.85
C GLN A 175 -2.78 0.96 20.55
N GLN A 176 -3.77 0.21 21.00
CA GLN A 176 -5.19 0.56 21.02
C GLN A 176 -5.76 0.26 22.39
N GLU A 177 -7.07 0.11 22.55
CA GLU A 177 -7.68 -0.40 23.79
C GLU A 177 -7.07 -1.75 24.21
N THR A 178 -6.76 -2.58 23.23
CA THR A 178 -5.95 -3.79 23.39
C THR A 178 -4.75 -3.73 22.45
N THR A 179 -3.58 -4.13 22.96
CA THR A 179 -2.38 -4.21 22.13
C THR A 179 -2.52 -5.33 21.09
N ARG A 180 -2.23 -5.03 19.83
CA ARG A 180 -2.22 -5.99 18.73
C ARG A 180 -0.81 -6.17 18.18
N ARG A 181 -0.35 -7.42 18.09
CA ARG A 181 0.89 -7.77 17.40
C ARG A 181 0.64 -7.80 15.90
N LEU A 182 1.44 -7.05 15.14
CA LEU A 182 1.38 -6.94 13.69
C LEU A 182 2.76 -7.31 13.10
N GLY A 183 2.77 -8.30 12.22
CA GLY A 183 3.93 -8.72 11.46
C GLY A 183 3.90 -8.24 10.01
N PRO A 184 4.83 -8.73 9.16
CA PRO A 184 4.93 -8.34 7.77
C PRO A 184 3.60 -8.46 7.00
N TRP A 185 3.32 -7.47 6.16
CA TRP A 185 2.13 -7.27 5.34
C TRP A 185 0.87 -6.88 6.12
N SER A 186 0.95 -6.75 7.44
CA SER A 186 -0.17 -6.16 8.21
C SER A 186 -0.35 -4.69 7.84
N TRP A 187 -1.60 -4.31 7.66
CA TRP A 187 -2.02 -2.99 7.22
C TRP A 187 -2.90 -2.31 8.25
N ILE A 188 -2.69 -1.01 8.43
CA ILE A 188 -3.51 -0.11 9.27
C ILE A 188 -3.88 1.11 8.44
N ARG A 189 -5.14 1.55 8.54
CA ARG A 189 -5.58 2.87 8.10
C ARG A 189 -6.19 3.61 9.28
N MET A 190 -5.55 4.69 9.71
CA MET A 190 -6.04 5.55 10.78
C MET A 190 -7.05 6.55 10.23
N ALA A 191 -8.17 6.68 10.92
CA ALA A 191 -9.11 7.77 10.68
C ALA A 191 -8.47 9.13 10.99
N PRO A 192 -8.89 10.21 10.32
CA PRO A 192 -8.50 11.57 10.70
C PRO A 192 -8.78 11.85 12.17
N GLY A 193 -7.92 12.59 12.82
CA GLY A 193 -8.04 12.91 14.25
C GLY A 193 -7.52 11.84 15.19
N ASN A 194 -7.17 10.65 14.72
CA ASN A 194 -6.66 9.57 15.56
C ASN A 194 -5.13 9.49 15.53
N PRO A 195 -4.45 9.45 16.68
CA PRO A 195 -3.01 9.22 16.72
C PRO A 195 -2.70 7.75 16.44
N LEU A 196 -1.58 7.50 15.77
CA LEU A 196 -1.02 6.16 15.62
C LEU A 196 0.16 6.00 16.59
N ARG A 197 0.15 4.93 17.40
CA ARG A 197 1.24 4.61 18.32
C ARG A 197 1.60 3.14 18.20
N VAL A 198 2.86 2.88 17.88
CA VAL A 198 3.41 1.53 17.75
C VAL A 198 4.71 1.38 18.55
N ASN A 199 4.96 0.18 19.02
CA ASN A 199 6.26 -0.20 19.63
C ASN A 199 6.88 -1.29 18.75
N ALA A 200 8.07 -1.09 18.27
CA ALA A 200 8.79 -2.12 17.51
C ALA A 200 9.22 -3.25 18.45
N VAL A 201 8.87 -4.48 18.11
CA VAL A 201 9.28 -5.69 18.83
C VAL A 201 10.59 -6.22 18.29
N THR A 202 10.74 -6.15 16.98
CA THR A 202 12.00 -6.36 16.25
C THR A 202 12.33 -5.10 15.46
N ASP A 203 13.48 -5.04 14.81
CA ASP A 203 13.74 -4.01 13.82
C ASP A 203 12.65 -4.07 12.74
N CYS A 204 11.99 -2.93 12.47
CA CYS A 204 10.86 -2.83 11.55
C CYS A 204 11.16 -1.89 10.40
N VAL A 205 10.66 -2.23 9.21
CA VAL A 205 10.56 -1.32 8.08
C VAL A 205 9.08 -1.15 7.73
N LEU A 206 8.63 0.09 7.69
CA LEU A 206 7.24 0.46 7.49
C LEU A 206 7.11 1.33 6.23
N PHE A 207 6.09 1.07 5.43
CA PHE A 207 5.59 2.03 4.46
C PHE A 207 4.55 2.91 5.14
N SER A 208 4.64 4.22 4.96
CA SER A 208 3.69 5.19 5.48
C SER A 208 3.19 6.10 4.37
N LYS A 209 1.88 6.22 4.25
CA LYS A 209 1.23 7.17 3.36
C LYS A 209 0.23 8.03 4.13
N THR A 210 0.34 9.34 3.95
CA THR A 210 -0.60 10.33 4.52
C THR A 210 -1.22 11.13 3.39
N ARG A 211 -2.54 11.34 3.42
CA ARG A 211 -3.24 12.12 2.39
C ARG A 211 -4.49 12.80 2.96
N PRO A 212 -4.92 13.93 2.38
CA PRO A 212 -6.18 14.57 2.74
C PRO A 212 -7.38 13.65 2.49
N ILE A 213 -8.38 13.70 3.36
CA ILE A 213 -9.58 12.85 3.25
C ILE A 213 -10.37 13.11 1.97
N TYR A 214 -10.42 14.35 1.48
CA TYR A 214 -11.15 14.71 0.27
C TYR A 214 -10.53 14.16 -1.02
N ARG A 215 -9.24 13.74 -0.96
CA ARG A 215 -8.52 13.08 -2.07
C ARG A 215 -8.53 11.56 -1.98
N ALA A 216 -9.08 11.03 -0.90
CA ALA A 216 -9.04 9.59 -0.67
C ALA A 216 -9.92 8.80 -1.64
N TYR A 217 -10.99 9.41 -2.13
CA TYR A 217 -11.86 8.86 -3.16
C TYR A 217 -12.19 9.96 -4.16
N PRO A 218 -11.51 10.02 -5.33
CA PRO A 218 -11.95 10.88 -6.41
C PRO A 218 -13.42 10.60 -6.70
N ARG A 219 -14.21 11.64 -6.84
CA ARG A 219 -15.63 11.46 -7.16
C ARG A 219 -15.74 10.65 -8.43
N CYS A 220 -16.38 9.49 -8.36
CA CYS A 220 -16.82 8.78 -9.55
C CYS A 220 -17.92 9.66 -10.16
N ASP A 221 -17.57 10.57 -11.04
CA ASP A 221 -18.55 11.23 -11.90
C ASP A 221 -19.17 10.13 -12.77
N HIS A 222 -20.49 10.05 -12.67
CA HIS A 222 -21.36 9.07 -13.35
C HIS A 222 -21.33 9.23 -14.85
#